data_360170add79f778b8b583b610729f20b
#
_entry.id   360170add79f778b8b583b610729f20b
#
_cell.length_a   1.000
_cell.length_b   1.000
_cell.length_c   1.000
_cell.angle_alpha   90.00
_cell.angle_beta   90.00
_cell.angle_gamma   90.00
#
_symmetry.space_group_name_H-M   'P 1'
#
loop_
_entity.id
_entity.type
_entity.pdbx_description
1 polymer ?
#
loop_
_entity_poly.entity_id
_entity_poly.type
_entity_poly.pdbx_seq_one_letter_code
_entity_poly.pdbx_strand_id
1 'polypeptide(L)'
;MRKVLLTYLAFLSLAHAGHPDQALDIVVYGATGEVGSHVVQEALERGHRVTAVSRNPAKVETRHANLSVVRGDLLDKASVTKTIVDQDVVILSVRGVIGDSETPESALQFIAAEMLVDVLFPTGRAAPRLIHVGGSGSLEVEPGVLFAARLPKILLRKNLEVEILGQILALEFYRKVDDVNWTYVTPPKNFTNGPRTGVFRIGGDRALEDSRGRSRISRADFAVALIDEAEQAQHPRQRISVAY
;
A
#
# COMPACT_ATOMS: atom_id res chain seq x y z
N MET A 1 18.08 -26.10 -48.58
CA MET A 1 18.15 -25.83 -47.13
C MET A 1 18.06 -24.33 -46.88
N ARG A 2 16.86 -23.82 -46.59
CA ARG A 2 16.63 -22.39 -46.28
C ARG A 2 16.72 -22.19 -44.74
N LYS A 3 17.69 -21.41 -44.28
CA LYS A 3 17.78 -21.00 -42.89
C LYS A 3 16.74 -19.90 -42.62
N VAL A 4 15.77 -20.18 -41.76
CA VAL A 4 14.85 -19.19 -41.22
C VAL A 4 15.55 -18.51 -40.02
N LEU A 5 15.85 -17.22 -40.19
CA LEU A 5 16.38 -16.38 -39.14
C LEU A 5 15.18 -15.86 -38.33
N LEU A 6 14.96 -16.40 -37.13
CA LEU A 6 13.99 -15.84 -36.17
C LEU A 6 14.61 -14.61 -35.49
N THR A 7 14.11 -13.45 -35.90
CA THR A 7 14.47 -12.18 -35.22
C THR A 7 13.56 -12.01 -33.99
N TYR A 8 14.13 -12.16 -32.79
CA TYR A 8 13.46 -11.80 -31.55
C TYR A 8 13.40 -10.28 -31.45
N LEU A 9 12.23 -9.69 -31.70
CA LEU A 9 11.96 -8.30 -31.29
C LEU A 9 11.71 -8.29 -29.78
N ALA A 10 12.70 -7.82 -29.02
CA ALA A 10 12.51 -7.44 -27.64
C ALA A 10 11.66 -6.17 -27.60
N PHE A 11 10.38 -6.28 -27.22
CA PHE A 11 9.57 -5.13 -26.84
C PHE A 11 10.11 -4.57 -25.51
N LEU A 12 10.92 -3.51 -25.59
CA LEU A 12 11.12 -2.63 -24.46
C LEU A 12 9.78 -1.89 -24.23
N SER A 13 9.01 -2.33 -23.28
CA SER A 13 7.88 -1.54 -22.75
C SER A 13 8.47 -0.36 -21.98
N LEU A 14 8.58 0.78 -22.64
CA LEU A 14 8.73 2.06 -21.95
C LEU A 14 7.43 2.27 -21.18
N ALA A 15 7.51 2.14 -19.87
CA ALA A 15 6.45 2.58 -18.98
C ALA A 15 6.27 4.09 -19.22
N HIS A 16 5.28 4.45 -20.01
CA HIS A 16 4.79 5.81 -20.07
C HIS A 16 4.12 6.07 -18.72
N ALA A 17 4.66 7.04 -17.97
CA ALA A 17 3.93 7.68 -16.90
C ALA A 17 2.73 8.40 -17.55
N GLY A 18 1.63 7.67 -17.73
CA GLY A 18 0.36 8.24 -18.14
C GLY A 18 -0.14 9.07 -16.97
N HIS A 19 -0.18 10.38 -17.12
CA HIS A 19 -1.03 11.21 -16.27
C HIS A 19 -2.46 10.75 -16.53
N PRO A 20 -3.28 10.46 -15.51
CA PRO A 20 -4.69 10.19 -15.72
C PRO A 20 -5.32 11.40 -16.41
N ASP A 21 -6.17 11.17 -17.38
CA ASP A 21 -6.93 12.24 -18.06
C ASP A 21 -7.81 13.03 -17.05
N GLN A 22 -7.96 12.54 -15.83
CA GLN A 22 -8.74 13.13 -14.77
C GLN A 22 -8.07 13.01 -13.41
N ALA A 23 -8.00 14.13 -12.66
CA ALA A 23 -7.51 14.13 -11.28
C ALA A 23 -8.42 13.30 -10.37
N LEU A 24 -7.83 12.38 -9.60
CA LEU A 24 -8.55 11.55 -8.62
C LEU A 24 -8.72 12.28 -7.28
N ASP A 25 -9.77 11.92 -6.55
CA ASP A 25 -9.96 12.24 -5.13
C ASP A 25 -9.42 11.09 -4.29
N ILE A 26 -8.31 11.32 -3.59
CA ILE A 26 -7.58 10.29 -2.85
C ILE A 26 -7.58 10.59 -1.36
N VAL A 27 -8.17 9.73 -0.54
CA VAL A 27 -8.03 9.82 0.91
C VAL A 27 -6.86 8.95 1.39
N VAL A 28 -5.98 9.53 2.22
CA VAL A 28 -4.80 8.86 2.77
C VAL A 28 -4.90 8.80 4.29
N TYR A 29 -5.08 7.59 4.83
CA TYR A 29 -4.93 7.31 6.25
C TYR A 29 -3.47 7.02 6.57
N GLY A 30 -2.96 7.64 7.64
CA GLY A 30 -1.55 7.56 7.99
C GLY A 30 -0.67 8.55 7.21
N ALA A 31 -1.25 9.65 6.75
CA ALA A 31 -0.60 10.71 5.96
C ALA A 31 0.64 11.35 6.61
N THR A 32 0.79 11.24 7.94
CA THR A 32 1.97 11.73 8.69
C THR A 32 3.05 10.67 8.89
N GLY A 33 2.82 9.45 8.41
CA GLY A 33 3.77 8.33 8.51
C GLY A 33 4.87 8.40 7.44
N GLU A 34 5.91 7.58 7.61
CA GLU A 34 7.08 7.54 6.71
C GLU A 34 6.70 7.21 5.25
N VAL A 35 5.71 6.36 5.02
CA VAL A 35 5.22 6.04 3.68
C VAL A 35 4.10 6.99 3.28
N GLY A 36 3.12 7.22 4.16
CA GLY A 36 1.95 8.04 3.86
C GLY A 36 2.29 9.47 3.47
N SER A 37 3.33 10.08 4.04
CA SER A 37 3.79 11.42 3.66
C SER A 37 4.33 11.47 2.22
N HIS A 38 5.06 10.45 1.78
CA HIS A 38 5.51 10.33 0.39
C HIS A 38 4.34 10.08 -0.58
N VAL A 39 3.33 9.30 -0.14
CA VAL A 39 2.10 9.09 -0.93
C VAL A 39 1.34 10.39 -1.14
N VAL A 40 1.15 11.18 -0.07
CA VAL A 40 0.52 12.50 -0.16
C VAL A 40 1.29 13.40 -1.13
N GLN A 41 2.62 13.46 -1.00
CA GLN A 41 3.45 14.26 -1.87
C GLN A 41 3.34 13.83 -3.34
N GLU A 42 3.51 12.53 -3.63
CA GLU A 42 3.44 12.00 -5.01
C GLU A 42 2.07 12.24 -5.64
N ALA A 43 0.97 12.04 -4.90
CA ALA A 43 -0.38 12.30 -5.39
C ALA A 43 -0.60 13.79 -5.74
N LEU A 44 -0.11 14.71 -4.90
CA LEU A 44 -0.19 16.16 -5.14
C LEU A 44 0.66 16.58 -6.33
N GLU A 45 1.87 16.05 -6.49
CA GLU A 45 2.77 16.30 -7.61
C GLU A 45 2.18 15.87 -8.95
N ARG A 46 1.31 14.81 -8.93
CA ARG A 46 0.56 14.38 -10.11
C ARG A 46 -0.77 15.12 -10.32
N GLY A 47 -1.09 16.11 -9.48
CA GLY A 47 -2.27 16.95 -9.63
C GLY A 47 -3.56 16.37 -9.04
N HIS A 48 -3.50 15.28 -8.29
CA HIS A 48 -4.65 14.73 -7.60
C HIS A 48 -5.13 15.62 -6.45
N ARG A 49 -6.39 15.47 -6.05
CA ARG A 49 -6.93 16.06 -4.83
C ARG A 49 -6.76 15.08 -3.68
N VAL A 50 -6.11 15.51 -2.60
CA VAL A 50 -5.75 14.63 -1.49
C VAL A 50 -6.46 15.05 -0.21
N THR A 51 -7.11 14.09 0.44
CA THR A 51 -7.61 14.21 1.80
C THR A 51 -6.69 13.46 2.76
N ALA A 52 -5.82 14.19 3.45
CA ALA A 52 -4.91 13.63 4.46
C ALA A 52 -5.64 13.47 5.80
N VAL A 53 -5.88 12.22 6.21
CA VAL A 53 -6.55 11.90 7.47
C VAL A 53 -5.52 11.70 8.58
N SER A 54 -5.67 12.44 9.68
CA SER A 54 -4.81 12.33 10.86
C SER A 54 -5.60 12.52 12.15
N ARG A 55 -5.24 11.77 13.21
CA ARG A 55 -5.74 12.03 14.58
C ARG A 55 -5.27 13.38 15.11
N ASN A 56 -4.13 13.86 14.62
CA ASN A 56 -3.59 15.18 14.90
C ASN A 56 -3.24 15.92 13.61
N PRO A 57 -4.19 16.69 13.01
CA PRO A 57 -3.99 17.43 11.77
C PRO A 57 -2.80 18.40 11.78
N ALA A 58 -2.43 18.93 12.93
CA ALA A 58 -1.29 19.85 13.06
C ALA A 58 0.07 19.23 12.73
N LYS A 59 0.16 17.87 12.70
CA LYS A 59 1.35 17.14 12.28
C LYS A 59 1.51 17.02 10.77
N VAL A 60 0.52 17.42 9.98
CA VAL A 60 0.63 17.45 8.51
C VAL A 60 1.26 18.79 8.14
N GLU A 61 2.54 18.78 7.81
CA GLU A 61 3.32 19.99 7.50
C GLU A 61 3.14 20.45 6.05
N THR A 62 2.82 19.52 5.14
CA THR A 62 2.58 19.81 3.71
C THR A 62 1.49 20.86 3.54
N ARG A 63 1.71 21.82 2.62
CA ARG A 63 0.73 22.82 2.22
C ARG A 63 0.62 22.80 0.70
N HIS A 64 -0.59 22.60 0.20
CA HIS A 64 -0.86 22.55 -1.24
C HIS A 64 -2.32 22.93 -1.51
N ALA A 65 -2.61 23.53 -2.67
CA ALA A 65 -3.98 23.94 -3.03
C ALA A 65 -4.95 22.73 -3.11
N ASN A 66 -4.46 21.58 -3.54
CA ASN A 66 -5.23 20.35 -3.68
C ASN A 66 -5.17 19.45 -2.42
N LEU A 67 -4.68 19.94 -1.27
CA LEU A 67 -4.59 19.19 -0.04
C LEU A 67 -5.63 19.66 0.97
N SER A 68 -6.49 18.76 1.38
CA SER A 68 -7.36 18.90 2.53
C SER A 68 -6.83 18.08 3.70
N VAL A 69 -6.70 18.68 4.89
CA VAL A 69 -6.25 17.97 6.09
C VAL A 69 -7.43 17.86 7.04
N VAL A 70 -7.82 16.63 7.35
CA VAL A 70 -8.99 16.37 8.20
C VAL A 70 -8.63 15.56 9.43
N ARG A 71 -9.34 15.83 10.54
CA ARG A 71 -9.25 14.97 11.72
C ARG A 71 -10.13 13.74 11.49
N GLY A 72 -9.54 12.54 11.67
CA GLY A 72 -10.27 11.28 11.58
C GLY A 72 -9.64 10.18 12.41
N ASP A 73 -10.46 9.21 12.77
CA ASP A 73 -10.08 8.02 13.53
C ASP A 73 -10.57 6.76 12.82
N LEU A 74 -9.65 5.83 12.54
CA LEU A 74 -9.94 4.54 11.93
C LEU A 74 -10.70 3.58 12.86
N LEU A 75 -10.77 3.89 14.15
CA LEU A 75 -11.52 3.11 15.14
C LEU A 75 -12.98 3.59 15.28
N ASP A 76 -13.33 4.69 14.62
CA ASP A 76 -14.69 5.26 14.62
C ASP A 76 -15.32 5.12 13.22
N LYS A 77 -16.31 4.23 13.11
CA LYS A 77 -17.04 3.97 11.86
C LYS A 77 -17.64 5.23 11.24
N ALA A 78 -18.21 6.12 12.06
CA ALA A 78 -18.81 7.36 11.58
C ALA A 78 -17.75 8.31 11.00
N SER A 79 -16.56 8.37 11.64
CA SER A 79 -15.40 9.10 11.13
C SER A 79 -14.93 8.53 9.79
N VAL A 80 -14.78 7.22 9.68
CA VAL A 80 -14.38 6.56 8.42
C VAL A 80 -15.40 6.81 7.33
N THR A 81 -16.68 6.57 7.59
CA THR A 81 -17.76 6.80 6.61
C THR A 81 -17.72 8.23 6.06
N LYS A 82 -17.54 9.23 6.94
CA LYS A 82 -17.48 10.63 6.54
C LYS A 82 -16.28 10.96 5.65
N THR A 83 -15.12 10.35 5.92
CA THR A 83 -13.88 10.69 5.20
C THR A 83 -13.72 10.00 3.86
N ILE A 84 -14.52 8.94 3.58
CA ILE A 84 -14.47 8.22 2.30
C ILE A 84 -15.54 8.68 1.30
N VAL A 85 -16.47 9.55 1.71
CA VAL A 85 -17.50 10.11 0.80
C VAL A 85 -16.81 10.87 -0.32
N ASP A 86 -17.28 10.65 -1.55
CA ASP A 86 -16.80 11.32 -2.77
C ASP A 86 -15.30 11.10 -3.04
N GLN A 87 -14.73 10.00 -2.53
CA GLN A 87 -13.36 9.61 -2.86
C GLN A 87 -13.34 8.54 -3.96
N ASP A 88 -12.34 8.59 -4.84
CA ASP A 88 -12.07 7.55 -5.85
C ASP A 88 -11.22 6.43 -5.28
N VAL A 89 -10.29 6.78 -4.39
CA VAL A 89 -9.31 5.84 -3.81
C VAL A 89 -9.09 6.11 -2.33
N VAL A 90 -9.07 5.03 -1.55
CA VAL A 90 -8.64 5.01 -0.14
C VAL A 90 -7.27 4.38 -0.05
N ILE A 91 -6.26 5.08 0.46
CA ILE A 91 -4.94 4.54 0.73
C ILE A 91 -4.76 4.38 2.24
N LEU A 92 -4.59 3.12 2.69
CA LEU A 92 -4.36 2.78 4.08
C LEU A 92 -2.86 2.54 4.32
N SER A 93 -2.20 3.49 5.00
CA SER A 93 -0.77 3.46 5.32
C SER A 93 -0.53 3.67 6.81
N VAL A 94 -1.12 2.81 7.64
CA VAL A 94 -1.02 2.89 9.11
C VAL A 94 -0.23 1.73 9.68
N ARG A 95 0.26 1.92 10.90
CA ARG A 95 0.90 0.89 11.72
C ARG A 95 0.69 1.15 13.20
N GLY A 96 0.86 0.12 13.99
CA GLY A 96 0.76 0.19 15.44
C GLY A 96 -0.06 -0.95 16.01
N VAL A 97 -0.15 -0.98 17.34
CA VAL A 97 -0.94 -1.94 18.11
C VAL A 97 -1.91 -1.15 18.98
N ILE A 98 -3.13 -1.64 19.11
CA ILE A 98 -4.17 -1.00 19.91
C ILE A 98 -4.23 -1.64 21.29
N GLY A 99 -4.13 -0.82 22.33
CA GLY A 99 -4.12 -1.27 23.73
C GLY A 99 -2.84 -2.04 24.08
N ASP A 100 -2.96 -2.87 25.12
CA ASP A 100 -1.87 -3.71 25.65
C ASP A 100 -1.97 -5.16 25.17
N SER A 101 -2.81 -5.41 24.16
CA SER A 101 -2.98 -6.75 23.60
C SER A 101 -1.76 -7.17 22.77
N GLU A 102 -1.45 -8.45 22.83
CA GLU A 102 -0.30 -9.06 22.19
C GLU A 102 -0.70 -10.01 21.07
N THR A 103 -1.97 -9.94 20.62
CA THR A 103 -2.47 -10.78 19.53
C THR A 103 -2.45 -10.04 18.21
N PRO A 104 -2.31 -10.74 17.07
CA PRO A 104 -2.29 -10.13 15.74
C PRO A 104 -3.54 -9.29 15.42
N GLU A 105 -4.69 -9.65 16.03
CA GLU A 105 -5.97 -8.95 15.85
C GLU A 105 -5.95 -7.54 16.47
N SER A 106 -5.04 -7.25 17.39
CA SER A 106 -4.86 -5.91 17.96
C SER A 106 -4.01 -4.98 17.10
N ALA A 107 -3.45 -5.47 16.01
CA ALA A 107 -2.72 -4.64 15.06
C ALA A 107 -3.67 -3.66 14.37
N LEU A 108 -3.34 -2.36 14.41
CA LEU A 108 -4.15 -1.31 13.82
C LEU A 108 -4.41 -1.54 12.32
N GLN A 109 -3.45 -2.13 11.61
CA GLN A 109 -3.55 -2.46 10.19
C GLN A 109 -4.67 -3.45 9.91
N PHE A 110 -4.83 -4.46 10.77
CA PHE A 110 -5.89 -5.46 10.65
C PHE A 110 -7.26 -4.87 11.01
N ILE A 111 -7.36 -4.18 12.15
CA ILE A 111 -8.60 -3.51 12.59
C ILE A 111 -9.08 -2.51 11.52
N ALA A 112 -8.15 -1.74 10.96
CA ALA A 112 -8.47 -0.77 9.91
C ALA A 112 -8.91 -1.45 8.59
N ALA A 113 -8.34 -2.62 8.26
CA ALA A 113 -8.76 -3.39 7.10
C ALA A 113 -10.21 -3.87 7.24
N GLU A 114 -10.57 -4.44 8.40
CA GLU A 114 -11.94 -4.85 8.69
C GLU A 114 -12.91 -3.67 8.66
N MET A 115 -12.55 -2.55 9.31
CA MET A 115 -13.36 -1.34 9.34
C MET A 115 -13.61 -0.78 7.94
N LEU A 116 -12.58 -0.67 7.11
CA LEU A 116 -12.72 -0.13 5.76
C LEU A 116 -13.56 -1.06 4.88
N VAL A 117 -13.39 -2.37 4.97
CA VAL A 117 -14.22 -3.32 4.23
C VAL A 117 -15.69 -3.20 4.67
N ASP A 118 -15.96 -3.13 5.98
CA ASP A 118 -17.31 -2.99 6.52
C ASP A 118 -18.01 -1.68 6.07
N VAL A 119 -17.26 -0.60 5.91
CA VAL A 119 -17.80 0.68 5.43
C VAL A 119 -17.95 0.73 3.90
N LEU A 120 -17.02 0.11 3.15
CA LEU A 120 -17.04 0.10 1.69
C LEU A 120 -18.04 -0.90 1.09
N PHE A 121 -18.26 -2.03 1.77
CA PHE A 121 -19.13 -3.11 1.30
C PHE A 121 -20.55 -2.63 0.90
N PRO A 122 -21.25 -1.80 1.68
CA PRO A 122 -22.62 -1.36 1.34
C PRO A 122 -22.70 -0.51 0.09
N THR A 123 -21.59 0.11 -0.35
CA THR A 123 -21.57 1.01 -1.52
C THR A 123 -21.35 0.26 -2.84
N GLY A 124 -21.02 -1.04 -2.77
CA GLY A 124 -20.91 -1.90 -3.94
C GLY A 124 -19.93 -1.37 -4.99
N ARG A 125 -20.32 -1.38 -6.26
CA ARG A 125 -19.45 -0.93 -7.37
C ARG A 125 -19.13 0.57 -7.38
N ALA A 126 -19.88 1.38 -6.63
CA ALA A 126 -19.62 2.81 -6.46
C ALA A 126 -18.63 3.09 -5.33
N ALA A 127 -18.18 2.05 -4.61
CA ALA A 127 -17.19 2.19 -3.55
C ALA A 127 -15.84 2.67 -4.11
N PRO A 128 -15.14 3.56 -3.38
CA PRO A 128 -13.75 3.86 -3.70
C PRO A 128 -12.89 2.59 -3.64
N ARG A 129 -11.84 2.55 -4.44
CA ARG A 129 -10.86 1.46 -4.40
C ARG A 129 -10.02 1.55 -3.14
N LEU A 130 -9.70 0.41 -2.54
CA LEU A 130 -8.90 0.34 -1.32
C LEU A 130 -7.48 -0.15 -1.65
N ILE A 131 -6.48 0.67 -1.41
CA ILE A 131 -5.07 0.31 -1.52
C ILE A 131 -4.47 0.23 -0.11
N HIS A 132 -4.11 -0.98 0.33
CA HIS A 132 -3.51 -1.21 1.64
C HIS A 132 -1.99 -1.37 1.52
N VAL A 133 -1.25 -0.55 2.24
CA VAL A 133 0.20 -0.68 2.39
C VAL A 133 0.51 -1.85 3.33
N GLY A 134 0.91 -2.95 2.75
CA GLY A 134 1.20 -4.19 3.46
C GLY A 134 2.55 -4.22 4.18
N GLY A 135 2.89 -5.39 4.70
CA GLY A 135 4.15 -5.64 5.40
C GLY A 135 4.99 -6.74 4.75
N SER A 136 6.30 -6.51 4.67
CA SER A 136 7.26 -7.46 4.07
C SER A 136 7.25 -8.84 4.73
N GLY A 137 6.82 -8.94 6.00
CA GLY A 137 6.69 -10.21 6.72
C GLY A 137 5.80 -11.23 6.03
N SER A 138 4.83 -10.77 5.20
CA SER A 138 3.92 -11.62 4.43
C SER A 138 4.51 -12.13 3.11
N LEU A 139 5.73 -11.72 2.72
CA LEU A 139 6.37 -12.18 1.50
C LEU A 139 6.92 -13.61 1.65
N GLU A 140 6.73 -14.43 0.65
CA GLU A 140 7.41 -15.72 0.55
C GLU A 140 8.88 -15.51 0.18
N VAL A 141 9.76 -16.08 0.96
CA VAL A 141 11.23 -16.13 0.69
C VAL A 141 11.65 -17.48 0.12
N GLU A 142 10.88 -18.52 0.39
CA GLU A 142 10.92 -19.85 -0.21
C GLU A 142 9.48 -20.33 -0.38
N PRO A 143 9.19 -21.34 -1.22
CA PRO A 143 7.83 -21.85 -1.38
C PRO A 143 7.17 -22.20 -0.04
N GLY A 144 6.09 -21.47 0.31
CA GLY A 144 5.35 -21.65 1.56
C GLY A 144 6.04 -21.12 2.83
N VAL A 145 7.21 -20.47 2.72
CA VAL A 145 7.94 -19.91 3.87
C VAL A 145 7.89 -18.38 3.83
N LEU A 146 7.18 -17.77 4.77
CA LEU A 146 7.08 -16.33 4.88
C LEU A 146 8.36 -15.71 5.47
N PHE A 147 8.70 -14.50 5.06
CA PHE A 147 9.82 -13.74 5.61
C PHE A 147 9.70 -13.55 7.13
N ALA A 148 8.50 -13.39 7.66
CA ALA A 148 8.26 -13.34 9.12
C ALA A 148 8.87 -14.54 9.87
N ALA A 149 8.83 -15.74 9.29
CA ALA A 149 9.40 -16.95 9.90
C ALA A 149 10.94 -16.96 9.94
N ARG A 150 11.59 -16.10 9.16
CA ARG A 150 13.05 -15.95 9.12
C ARG A 150 13.58 -14.84 10.03
N LEU A 151 12.69 -14.05 10.61
CA LEU A 151 13.08 -12.97 11.53
C LEU A 151 13.49 -13.56 12.88
N PRO A 152 14.63 -13.11 13.46
CA PRO A 152 15.08 -13.62 14.75
C PRO A 152 14.16 -13.12 15.86
N LYS A 153 13.32 -13.99 16.39
CA LYS A 153 12.30 -13.65 17.40
C LYS A 153 12.88 -12.95 18.64
N ILE A 154 14.09 -13.32 19.05
CA ILE A 154 14.77 -12.71 20.20
C ILE A 154 15.09 -11.21 20.01
N LEU A 155 15.13 -10.73 18.77
CA LEU A 155 15.40 -9.32 18.43
C LEU A 155 14.12 -8.55 18.12
N LEU A 156 12.98 -9.22 18.00
CA LEU A 156 11.70 -8.56 17.74
C LEU A 156 11.13 -8.01 19.05
N ARG A 157 10.90 -6.70 19.07
CA ARG A 157 10.04 -6.12 20.11
C ARG A 157 8.64 -6.69 19.93
N LYS A 158 7.94 -6.99 21.03
CA LYS A 158 6.64 -7.63 21.02
C LYS A 158 5.61 -6.93 20.10
N ASN A 159 5.51 -5.60 20.20
CA ASN A 159 4.64 -4.81 19.34
C ASN A 159 4.96 -4.97 17.83
N LEU A 160 6.25 -5.11 17.48
CA LEU A 160 6.64 -5.33 16.10
C LEU A 160 6.24 -6.73 15.60
N GLU A 161 6.32 -7.75 16.45
CA GLU A 161 5.82 -9.09 16.13
C GLU A 161 4.31 -9.06 15.88
N VAL A 162 3.54 -8.41 16.75
CA VAL A 162 2.09 -8.22 16.60
C VAL A 162 1.77 -7.47 15.29
N GLU A 163 2.48 -6.39 14.98
CA GLU A 163 2.30 -5.68 13.71
C GLU A 163 2.57 -6.56 12.48
N ILE A 164 3.65 -7.35 12.50
CA ILE A 164 4.01 -8.25 11.40
C ILE A 164 2.93 -9.31 11.20
N LEU A 165 2.49 -9.94 12.27
CA LEU A 165 1.45 -10.97 12.21
C LEU A 165 0.09 -10.36 11.84
N GLY A 166 -0.23 -9.18 12.32
CA GLY A 166 -1.44 -8.43 11.95
C GLY A 166 -1.48 -8.05 10.46
N GLN A 167 -0.34 -7.73 9.85
CA GLN A 167 -0.25 -7.53 8.40
C GLN A 167 -0.49 -8.82 7.60
N ILE A 168 -0.01 -9.95 8.11
CA ILE A 168 -0.29 -11.25 7.51
C ILE A 168 -1.79 -11.56 7.62
N LEU A 169 -2.37 -11.35 8.80
CA LEU A 169 -3.79 -11.56 9.06
C LEU A 169 -4.68 -10.66 8.18
N ALA A 170 -4.29 -9.39 7.98
CA ALA A 170 -4.98 -8.47 7.09
C ALA A 170 -4.99 -8.98 5.63
N LEU A 171 -3.87 -9.51 5.13
CA LEU A 171 -3.80 -10.10 3.80
C LEU A 171 -4.70 -11.35 3.68
N GLU A 172 -4.67 -12.23 4.68
CA GLU A 172 -5.55 -13.42 4.73
C GLU A 172 -7.03 -13.06 4.80
N PHE A 173 -7.37 -11.97 5.49
CA PHE A 173 -8.71 -11.41 5.51
C PHE A 173 -9.13 -10.91 4.12
N TYR A 174 -8.32 -10.07 3.47
CA TYR A 174 -8.62 -9.57 2.13
C TYR A 174 -8.83 -10.68 1.10
N ARG A 175 -8.07 -11.76 1.16
CA ARG A 175 -8.21 -12.91 0.24
C ARG A 175 -9.59 -13.59 0.29
N LYS A 176 -10.38 -13.29 1.32
CA LYS A 176 -11.77 -13.78 1.51
C LYS A 176 -12.82 -12.72 1.15
N VAL A 177 -12.39 -11.53 0.72
CA VAL A 177 -13.26 -10.40 0.40
C VAL A 177 -13.41 -10.28 -1.11
N ASP A 178 -14.62 -10.53 -1.62
CA ASP A 178 -14.93 -10.51 -3.05
C ASP A 178 -15.66 -9.24 -3.50
N ASP A 179 -16.33 -8.55 -2.56
CA ASP A 179 -17.26 -7.44 -2.86
C ASP A 179 -16.63 -6.05 -2.76
N VAL A 180 -15.38 -5.95 -2.29
CA VAL A 180 -14.60 -4.72 -2.24
C VAL A 180 -13.44 -4.80 -3.22
N ASN A 181 -13.20 -3.72 -3.96
CA ASN A 181 -12.05 -3.64 -4.86
C ASN A 181 -10.80 -3.19 -4.09
N TRP A 182 -10.03 -4.17 -3.60
CA TRP A 182 -8.82 -3.95 -2.82
C TRP A 182 -7.56 -4.32 -3.61
N THR A 183 -6.46 -3.62 -3.33
CA THR A 183 -5.08 -4.00 -3.72
C THR A 183 -4.20 -3.94 -2.48
N TYR A 184 -3.50 -5.04 -2.19
CA TYR A 184 -2.57 -5.12 -1.06
C TYR A 184 -1.13 -4.97 -1.56
N VAL A 185 -0.52 -3.80 -1.37
CA VAL A 185 0.80 -3.47 -1.90
C VAL A 185 1.87 -3.72 -0.85
N THR A 186 2.67 -4.75 -1.06
CA THR A 186 3.68 -5.21 -0.10
C THR A 186 5.06 -4.62 -0.42
N PRO A 187 5.69 -3.91 0.54
CA PRO A 187 7.06 -3.42 0.37
C PRO A 187 8.07 -4.56 0.43
N PRO A 188 9.30 -4.32 -0.07
CA PRO A 188 10.40 -5.28 0.06
C PRO A 188 10.87 -5.39 1.51
N LYS A 189 11.84 -6.29 1.76
CA LYS A 189 12.44 -6.50 3.09
C LYS A 189 13.06 -5.23 3.68
N ASN A 190 13.54 -4.31 2.83
CA ASN A 190 14.20 -3.08 3.26
C ASN A 190 13.65 -1.85 2.55
N PHE A 191 13.07 -0.93 3.31
CA PHE A 191 12.86 0.44 2.88
C PHE A 191 14.13 1.27 3.02
N THR A 192 14.39 2.11 2.03
CA THR A 192 15.52 3.05 2.06
C THR A 192 15.04 4.50 1.93
N ASN A 193 15.83 5.43 2.46
CA ASN A 193 15.72 6.83 2.12
C ASN A 193 16.54 7.02 0.82
N GLY A 194 15.84 7.09 -0.31
CA GLY A 194 16.47 7.20 -1.62
C GLY A 194 15.66 8.10 -2.53
N PRO A 195 16.21 8.45 -3.71
CA PRO A 195 15.53 9.31 -4.67
C PRO A 195 14.27 8.65 -5.22
N ARG A 196 13.40 9.47 -5.77
CA ARG A 196 12.31 9.08 -6.66
C ARG A 196 12.89 8.81 -8.05
N THR A 197 12.96 7.56 -8.45
CA THR A 197 13.49 7.14 -9.77
C THR A 197 12.38 6.76 -10.75
N GLY A 198 11.24 6.30 -10.25
CA GLY A 198 10.13 5.75 -11.03
C GLY A 198 10.47 4.39 -11.68
N VAL A 199 11.56 3.75 -11.27
CA VAL A 199 12.00 2.48 -11.85
C VAL A 199 12.01 1.39 -10.78
N PHE A 200 11.08 0.45 -10.89
CA PHE A 200 10.92 -0.68 -9.98
C PHE A 200 10.26 -1.85 -10.70
N ARG A 201 10.21 -2.99 -10.04
CA ARG A 201 9.53 -4.20 -10.51
C ARG A 201 8.30 -4.46 -9.66
N ILE A 202 7.26 -5.00 -10.27
CA ILE A 202 6.08 -5.52 -9.60
C ILE A 202 6.12 -7.04 -9.66
N GLY A 203 5.82 -7.68 -8.54
CA GLY A 203 5.68 -9.13 -8.39
C GLY A 203 4.44 -9.49 -7.58
N GLY A 204 4.27 -10.77 -7.33
CA GLY A 204 3.17 -11.32 -6.53
C GLY A 204 3.59 -11.68 -5.10
N ASP A 205 3.35 -12.93 -4.68
CA ASP A 205 3.56 -13.40 -3.31
C ASP A 205 5.02 -13.52 -2.89
N ARG A 206 5.93 -13.65 -3.82
CA ARG A 206 7.35 -13.85 -3.54
C ARG A 206 8.09 -12.53 -3.35
N ALA A 207 9.08 -12.55 -2.44
CA ALA A 207 10.01 -11.45 -2.28
C ALA A 207 10.79 -11.22 -3.59
N LEU A 208 10.78 -9.98 -4.09
CA LEU A 208 11.63 -9.58 -5.19
C LEU A 208 13.04 -9.28 -4.66
N GLU A 209 14.03 -9.81 -5.35
CA GLU A 209 15.44 -9.61 -5.03
C GLU A 209 16.24 -9.23 -6.30
N ASP A 210 17.26 -8.40 -6.15
CA ASP A 210 18.20 -8.11 -7.20
C ASP A 210 19.22 -9.28 -7.38
N SER A 211 20.11 -9.16 -8.36
CA SER A 211 21.15 -10.18 -8.64
C SER A 211 22.11 -10.45 -7.48
N ARG A 212 22.10 -9.61 -6.44
CA ARG A 212 22.90 -9.75 -5.22
C ARG A 212 22.06 -10.20 -4.01
N GLY A 213 20.82 -10.66 -4.23
CA GLY A 213 19.90 -11.10 -3.18
C GLY A 213 19.35 -9.96 -2.30
N ARG A 214 19.42 -8.70 -2.76
CA ARG A 214 18.91 -7.56 -1.99
C ARG A 214 17.48 -7.25 -2.39
N SER A 215 16.60 -7.16 -1.40
CA SER A 215 15.19 -6.78 -1.54
C SER A 215 15.02 -5.39 -0.93
N ARG A 216 14.88 -4.35 -1.76
CA ARG A 216 14.83 -2.95 -1.31
C ARG A 216 14.08 -2.05 -2.28
N ILE A 217 13.57 -0.94 -1.75
CA ILE A 217 13.00 0.18 -2.52
C ILE A 217 13.13 1.48 -1.69
N SER A 218 13.18 2.64 -2.35
CA SER A 218 13.00 3.91 -1.66
C SER A 218 11.52 4.13 -1.29
N ARG A 219 11.25 4.86 -0.21
CA ARG A 219 9.88 5.25 0.12
C ARG A 219 9.23 6.09 -0.97
N ALA A 220 10.04 6.91 -1.66
CA ALA A 220 9.59 7.72 -2.77
C ALA A 220 9.11 6.84 -3.95
N ASP A 221 9.89 5.84 -4.38
CA ASP A 221 9.48 4.94 -5.46
C ASP A 221 8.34 4.00 -5.04
N PHE A 222 8.25 3.64 -3.77
CA PHE A 222 7.10 2.89 -3.28
C PHE A 222 5.81 3.72 -3.33
N ALA A 223 5.90 5.03 -3.06
CA ALA A 223 4.77 5.95 -3.24
C ALA A 223 4.38 6.09 -4.71
N VAL A 224 5.36 6.14 -5.63
CA VAL A 224 5.09 6.07 -7.09
C VAL A 224 4.27 4.83 -7.42
N ALA A 225 4.66 3.64 -6.94
CA ALA A 225 3.93 2.41 -7.22
C ALA A 225 2.50 2.42 -6.66
N LEU A 226 2.28 3.02 -5.50
CA LEU A 226 0.94 3.16 -4.91
C LEU A 226 0.05 4.09 -5.72
N ILE A 227 0.60 5.20 -6.23
CA ILE A 227 -0.17 6.13 -7.07
C ILE A 227 -0.36 5.57 -8.48
N ASP A 228 0.62 4.85 -9.06
CA ASP A 228 0.43 4.11 -10.31
C ASP A 228 -0.76 3.13 -10.21
N GLU A 229 -0.86 2.39 -9.11
CA GLU A 229 -2.00 1.50 -8.87
C GLU A 229 -3.31 2.27 -8.64
N ALA A 230 -3.25 3.43 -7.97
CA ALA A 230 -4.40 4.31 -7.83
C ALA A 230 -4.92 4.84 -9.17
N GLU A 231 -4.06 5.16 -10.10
CA GLU A 231 -4.41 5.64 -11.44
C GLU A 231 -4.88 4.52 -12.37
N GLN A 232 -4.18 3.38 -12.37
CA GLN A 232 -4.32 2.36 -13.41
C GLN A 232 -5.24 1.20 -13.02
N ALA A 233 -5.43 0.94 -11.72
CA ALA A 233 -6.28 -0.14 -11.19
C ALA A 233 -6.00 -1.54 -11.81
N GLN A 234 -4.73 -1.88 -11.97
CA GLN A 234 -4.34 -3.10 -12.70
C GLN A 234 -4.46 -4.38 -11.87
N HIS A 235 -4.50 -4.25 -10.53
CA HIS A 235 -4.44 -5.41 -9.63
C HIS A 235 -5.64 -5.49 -8.67
N PRO A 236 -6.90 -5.53 -9.19
CA PRO A 236 -8.09 -5.61 -8.36
C PRO A 236 -8.13 -6.95 -7.61
N ARG A 237 -8.36 -6.90 -6.30
CA ARG A 237 -8.40 -8.05 -5.39
C ARG A 237 -7.15 -8.92 -5.46
N GLN A 238 -6.01 -8.26 -5.53
CA GLN A 238 -4.72 -8.93 -5.59
C GLN A 238 -3.73 -8.34 -4.59
N ARG A 239 -2.77 -9.18 -4.22
CA ARG A 239 -1.55 -8.71 -3.59
C ARG A 239 -0.47 -8.53 -4.65
N ILE A 240 0.22 -7.41 -4.59
CA ILE A 240 1.46 -7.17 -5.34
C ILE A 240 2.62 -6.89 -4.39
N SER A 241 3.83 -7.24 -4.80
CA SER A 241 5.07 -6.82 -4.15
C SER A 241 5.82 -5.86 -5.06
N VAL A 242 6.53 -4.89 -4.46
CA VAL A 242 7.24 -3.85 -5.23
C VAL A 242 8.67 -3.74 -4.72
N ALA A 243 9.68 -3.83 -5.61
CA ALA A 243 11.09 -3.67 -5.30
C ALA A 243 11.93 -3.30 -6.53
N TYR A 244 13.17 -2.89 -6.30
CA TYR A 244 14.18 -2.74 -7.36
C TYR A 244 14.62 -4.05 -7.95
#